data_a57df574df9db99addae7bc6bede8526
#
_entry.id   a57df574df9db99addae7bc6bede8526
#
_cell.length_a   1.000
_cell.length_b   1.000
_cell.length_c   1.000
_cell.angle_alpha   90.00
_cell.angle_beta   90.00
_cell.angle_gamma   90.00
#
_symmetry.space_group_name_H-M   'P 1'
#
loop_
_entity.id
_entity.type
_entity.pdbx_description
1 polymer ?
#
loop_
_entity_poly.entity_id
_entity_poly.type
_entity_poly.pdbx_seq_one_letter_code
_entity_poly.pdbx_strand_id
1 'polypeptide(L)'
;MVLDDGSMFHGFSFGFDKAVAGEVVFNTAMTGYPESLTDPSYAGQLMVLTYPLVGNYGVPPFSIEENGLPTFMESEKIHAEAIIVSDYSEEYSHWNAVESLGDWLKREKIPGITGIDTRALTKKIREHGVMMGRIVIGTADKEGESGGEIPDYGSINYVDRVSCKDIVAYLPDGITTHYPVGFDNFQFSTFNSQLLKRVVLLDCGVKSNIIRNLLKRNVAVIRVPWNYDFNHLEYDGLFLSNGPGDPNTCDVAVRNIRKALDGDKPICGICMGNQLLAKAGGASIYKLKYGHRSHNQPVRMVGTEKCFITSQNHGYAVDNGTLGADWEPLFVNMNDGTNEGIRHKTKPFFSSQFHPEACSGPTDTEFIFDKFVDLL
;
A
#
# COMPACT_ATOMS: atom_id res chain seq x y z
N MET A 1 9.17 18.58 14.99
CA MET A 1 9.70 17.41 14.25
C MET A 1 11.20 17.51 14.19
N VAL A 2 11.92 16.41 14.45
CA VAL A 2 13.39 16.31 14.40
C VAL A 2 13.77 15.17 13.46
N LEU A 3 14.65 15.42 12.50
CA LEU A 3 15.19 14.39 11.61
C LEU A 3 16.46 13.76 12.22
N ASP A 4 16.88 12.62 11.66
CA ASP A 4 18.07 11.87 12.10
C ASP A 4 19.39 12.63 11.89
N ASP A 5 19.44 13.61 10.98
CA ASP A 5 20.57 14.53 10.80
C ASP A 5 20.57 15.73 11.78
N GLY A 6 19.63 15.78 12.72
CA GLY A 6 19.46 16.85 13.70
C GLY A 6 18.67 18.06 13.19
N SER A 7 18.22 18.08 11.94
CA SER A 7 17.38 19.17 11.42
C SER A 7 16.03 19.22 12.15
N MET A 8 15.61 20.41 12.49
CA MET A 8 14.35 20.65 13.21
C MET A 8 13.36 21.47 12.39
N PHE A 9 12.11 21.07 12.45
CA PHE A 9 10.97 21.78 11.88
C PHE A 9 9.93 22.02 12.97
N HIS A 10 9.58 23.27 13.19
CA HIS A 10 8.61 23.67 14.22
C HIS A 10 7.23 23.87 13.60
N GLY A 11 6.20 23.44 14.30
CA GLY A 11 4.80 23.56 13.90
C GLY A 11 3.87 23.41 15.08
N PHE A 12 2.58 23.29 14.80
CA PHE A 12 1.52 23.19 15.80
C PHE A 12 0.79 21.85 15.65
N SER A 13 0.42 21.25 16.78
CA SER A 13 -0.40 20.02 16.78
C SER A 13 -1.85 20.37 16.40
N PHE A 14 -2.45 19.54 15.53
CA PHE A 14 -3.88 19.57 15.23
C PHE A 14 -4.54 18.19 15.36
N GLY A 15 -3.74 17.15 15.54
CA GLY A 15 -4.16 15.77 15.79
C GLY A 15 -4.08 15.40 17.28
N PHE A 16 -3.72 14.14 17.55
CA PHE A 16 -3.53 13.66 18.91
C PHE A 16 -2.12 14.00 19.41
N ASP A 17 -2.02 14.50 20.64
CA ASP A 17 -0.75 14.88 21.25
C ASP A 17 0.00 13.62 21.73
N LYS A 18 0.82 13.07 20.85
CA LYS A 18 1.65 11.88 21.08
C LYS A 18 2.97 12.02 20.32
N ALA A 19 4.06 11.70 21.00
CA ALA A 19 5.36 11.57 20.36
C ALA A 19 5.46 10.25 19.60
N VAL A 20 5.96 10.30 18.36
CA VAL A 20 6.12 9.13 17.47
C VAL A 20 7.38 9.28 16.63
N ALA A 21 7.91 8.14 16.16
CA ALA A 21 9.04 8.10 15.23
C ALA A 21 8.73 7.19 14.04
N GLY A 22 9.35 7.45 12.89
CA GLY A 22 9.16 6.68 11.68
C GLY A 22 9.98 7.16 10.50
N GLU A 23 9.87 6.47 9.40
CA GLU A 23 10.46 6.88 8.11
C GLU A 23 9.69 8.09 7.57
N VAL A 24 10.38 9.19 7.29
CA VAL A 24 9.76 10.41 6.77
C VAL A 24 9.63 10.32 5.26
N VAL A 25 8.40 10.27 4.80
CA VAL A 25 8.07 10.18 3.37
C VAL A 25 7.17 11.32 2.94
N PHE A 26 7.28 11.76 1.69
CA PHE A 26 6.40 12.80 1.17
C PHE A 26 5.48 12.23 0.07
N ASN A 27 4.25 12.72 0.04
CA ASN A 27 3.26 12.44 -0.99
C ASN A 27 2.85 13.75 -1.66
N THR A 28 2.84 13.77 -2.99
CA THR A 28 2.48 14.95 -3.80
C THR A 28 1.05 14.90 -4.33
N ALA A 29 0.24 13.96 -3.88
CA ALA A 29 -1.18 13.91 -4.23
C ALA A 29 -1.92 15.13 -3.69
N MET A 30 -2.87 15.64 -4.49
CA MET A 30 -3.67 16.81 -4.14
C MET A 30 -4.92 16.44 -3.31
N THR A 31 -5.35 15.19 -3.41
CA THR A 31 -6.59 14.67 -2.79
C THR A 31 -6.34 13.27 -2.25
N GLY A 32 -7.30 12.74 -1.49
CA GLY A 32 -7.25 11.34 -1.05
C GLY A 32 -6.46 11.12 0.23
N TYR A 33 -6.43 12.10 1.15
CA TYR A 33 -5.76 11.88 2.43
C TYR A 33 -6.46 10.83 3.32
N PRO A 34 -7.80 10.63 3.30
CA PRO A 34 -8.41 9.53 4.06
C PRO A 34 -7.97 8.15 3.54
N GLU A 35 -7.96 7.98 2.21
CA GLU A 35 -7.51 6.76 1.56
C GLU A 35 -6.02 6.52 1.80
N SER A 36 -5.19 7.55 1.69
CA SER A 36 -3.75 7.46 1.96
C SER A 36 -3.45 7.11 3.43
N LEU A 37 -4.15 7.74 4.39
CA LEU A 37 -3.95 7.46 5.81
C LEU A 37 -4.35 6.03 6.18
N THR A 38 -5.36 5.46 5.53
CA THR A 38 -5.83 4.09 5.75
C THR A 38 -5.17 3.04 4.84
N ASP A 39 -4.27 3.45 3.94
CA ASP A 39 -3.44 2.51 3.16
C ASP A 39 -2.39 1.85 4.06
N PRO A 40 -2.44 0.51 4.24
CA PRO A 40 -1.46 -0.21 5.05
C PRO A 40 -0.01 -0.01 4.63
N SER A 41 0.25 0.39 3.38
CA SER A 41 1.59 0.66 2.86
C SER A 41 2.30 1.82 3.57
N TYR A 42 1.57 2.66 4.33
CA TYR A 42 2.17 3.72 5.15
C TYR A 42 2.53 3.29 6.58
N ALA A 43 2.41 2.03 6.95
CA ALA A 43 2.77 1.57 8.29
C ALA A 43 4.25 1.88 8.61
N GLY A 44 4.48 2.50 9.78
CA GLY A 44 5.80 2.92 10.23
C GLY A 44 6.31 4.23 9.62
N GLN A 45 5.49 4.96 8.86
CA GLN A 45 5.90 6.18 8.15
C GLN A 45 5.24 7.44 8.71
N LEU A 46 6.02 8.53 8.74
CA LEU A 46 5.57 9.89 8.98
C LEU A 46 5.26 10.52 7.61
N MET A 47 3.98 10.73 7.32
CA MET A 47 3.53 11.15 6.00
C MET A 47 3.48 12.67 5.86
N VAL A 48 4.31 13.21 4.97
CA VAL A 48 4.33 14.64 4.61
C VAL A 48 3.46 14.84 3.37
N LEU A 49 2.38 15.61 3.48
CA LEU A 49 1.60 16.05 2.33
C LEU A 49 2.15 17.38 1.81
N THR A 50 2.54 17.38 0.54
CA THR A 50 3.13 18.59 -0.09
C THR A 50 2.09 19.55 -0.63
N TYR A 51 0.85 19.09 -0.79
CA TYR A 51 -0.26 19.98 -1.15
C TYR A 51 -0.54 20.96 -0.01
N PRO A 52 -0.63 22.27 -0.30
CA PRO A 52 -0.57 23.29 0.75
C PRO A 52 -1.80 23.35 1.63
N LEU A 53 -2.95 22.85 1.20
CA LEU A 53 -4.21 22.90 1.97
C LEU A 53 -4.74 21.47 2.19
N VAL A 54 -4.80 21.06 3.45
CA VAL A 54 -5.28 19.74 3.86
C VAL A 54 -6.38 19.89 4.92
N GLY A 55 -7.39 19.00 4.88
CA GLY A 55 -8.54 19.04 5.80
C GLY A 55 -9.80 19.69 5.22
N ASN A 56 -9.68 20.44 4.14
CA ASN A 56 -10.72 21.28 3.55
C ASN A 56 -11.98 20.52 3.06
N TYR A 57 -11.90 19.22 2.84
CA TYR A 57 -13.09 18.42 2.48
C TYR A 57 -13.50 17.40 3.56
N GLY A 58 -12.87 17.45 4.75
CA GLY A 58 -13.24 16.62 5.90
C GLY A 58 -12.96 15.12 5.68
N VAL A 59 -13.64 14.30 6.46
CA VAL A 59 -13.50 12.83 6.44
C VAL A 59 -14.89 12.21 6.22
N PRO A 60 -15.02 11.23 5.30
CA PRO A 60 -16.27 10.52 5.08
C PRO A 60 -16.62 9.64 6.30
N PRO A 61 -17.89 9.20 6.44
CA PRO A 61 -18.28 8.31 7.52
C PRO A 61 -17.54 6.98 7.40
N PHE A 62 -17.12 6.44 8.53
CA PHE A 62 -16.67 5.06 8.58
C PHE A 62 -17.91 4.16 8.50
N SER A 63 -18.02 3.41 7.42
CA SER A 63 -19.08 2.44 7.18
C SER A 63 -18.49 1.17 6.56
N ILE A 64 -19.12 0.04 6.86
CA ILE A 64 -18.74 -1.27 6.35
C ILE A 64 -19.83 -1.72 5.37
N GLU A 65 -19.42 -2.18 4.20
CA GLU A 65 -20.29 -2.79 3.19
C GLU A 65 -20.77 -4.18 3.66
N GLU A 66 -21.77 -4.75 3.00
CA GLU A 66 -22.29 -6.09 3.28
C GLU A 66 -21.20 -7.17 3.22
N ASN A 67 -20.21 -6.98 2.35
CA ASN A 67 -19.04 -7.85 2.21
C ASN A 67 -17.96 -7.65 3.30
N GLY A 68 -18.23 -6.82 4.33
CA GLY A 68 -17.31 -6.58 5.43
C GLY A 68 -16.14 -5.61 5.11
N LEU A 69 -16.11 -4.98 3.93
CA LEU A 69 -15.08 -4.01 3.55
C LEU A 69 -15.49 -2.57 3.93
N PRO A 70 -14.54 -1.72 4.32
CA PRO A 70 -14.82 -0.29 4.51
C PRO A 70 -15.28 0.36 3.20
N THR A 71 -16.31 1.20 3.24
CA THR A 71 -16.90 1.80 2.02
C THR A 71 -15.99 2.84 1.36
N PHE A 72 -15.40 3.74 2.16
CA PHE A 72 -14.67 4.92 1.67
C PHE A 72 -13.18 4.90 2.00
N MET A 73 -12.70 3.85 2.64
CA MET A 73 -11.33 3.75 3.12
C MET A 73 -10.66 2.48 2.60
N GLU A 74 -9.34 2.44 2.70
CA GLU A 74 -8.55 1.31 2.20
C GLU A 74 -8.31 0.24 3.25
N SER A 75 -8.61 0.54 4.53
CA SER A 75 -8.63 -0.43 5.63
C SER A 75 -9.46 0.14 6.80
N GLU A 76 -9.57 -0.64 7.87
CA GLU A 76 -10.39 -0.31 9.04
C GLU A 76 -9.78 0.76 9.97
N LYS A 77 -8.51 1.15 9.76
CA LYS A 77 -7.78 2.09 10.62
C LYS A 77 -6.75 2.92 9.88
N ILE A 78 -6.25 3.97 10.52
CA ILE A 78 -5.08 4.72 10.06
C ILE A 78 -3.82 3.87 10.30
N HIS A 79 -2.95 3.79 9.28
CA HIS A 79 -1.67 3.09 9.34
C HIS A 79 -0.45 4.02 9.40
N ALA A 80 -0.56 5.24 8.87
CA ALA A 80 0.49 6.24 9.01
C ALA A 80 0.71 6.59 10.50
N GLU A 81 1.98 6.70 10.91
CA GLU A 81 2.32 7.07 12.30
C GLU A 81 1.97 8.54 12.62
N ALA A 82 2.00 9.40 11.62
CA ALA A 82 1.58 10.80 11.72
C ALA A 82 1.35 11.41 10.35
N ILE A 83 0.66 12.55 10.33
CA ILE A 83 0.53 13.41 9.15
C ILE A 83 1.19 14.79 9.40
N ILE A 84 1.91 15.29 8.41
CA ILE A 84 2.65 16.54 8.46
C ILE A 84 2.21 17.40 7.27
N VAL A 85 1.71 18.61 7.55
CA VAL A 85 1.17 19.51 6.53
C VAL A 85 1.69 20.93 6.70
N SER A 86 1.68 21.72 5.64
CA SER A 86 1.99 23.15 5.73
C SER A 86 0.81 23.95 6.28
N ASP A 87 -0.39 23.64 5.81
CA ASP A 87 -1.61 24.34 6.22
C ASP A 87 -2.75 23.34 6.44
N TYR A 88 -3.42 23.47 7.58
CA TYR A 88 -4.56 22.64 7.97
C TYR A 88 -5.83 23.47 8.03
N SER A 89 -6.86 23.03 7.32
CA SER A 89 -8.20 23.61 7.41
C SER A 89 -9.00 22.86 8.47
N GLU A 90 -9.36 23.58 9.55
CA GLU A 90 -10.26 23.05 10.57
C GLU A 90 -11.69 22.95 10.05
N GLU A 91 -12.10 23.95 9.26
CA GLU A 91 -13.39 23.95 8.59
C GLU A 91 -13.32 23.13 7.30
N TYR A 92 -14.33 22.32 7.10
CA TYR A 92 -14.44 21.46 5.93
C TYR A 92 -15.79 21.62 5.21
N SER A 93 -15.78 21.35 3.90
CA SER A 93 -16.99 21.41 3.08
C SER A 93 -16.94 20.35 1.98
N HIS A 94 -17.66 19.26 2.22
CA HIS A 94 -17.88 18.21 1.22
C HIS A 94 -19.19 17.47 1.54
N TRP A 95 -19.95 17.09 0.52
CA TRP A 95 -21.26 16.44 0.69
C TRP A 95 -21.20 15.14 1.52
N ASN A 96 -20.08 14.45 1.52
CA ASN A 96 -19.89 13.16 2.21
C ASN A 96 -19.07 13.29 3.52
N ALA A 97 -18.70 14.49 3.94
CA ALA A 97 -17.93 14.66 5.15
C ALA A 97 -18.82 14.68 6.39
N VAL A 98 -18.39 13.99 7.45
CA VAL A 98 -19.08 13.92 8.74
C VAL A 98 -18.26 14.44 9.90
N GLU A 99 -16.94 14.54 9.75
CA GLU A 99 -16.02 15.04 10.78
C GLU A 99 -14.81 15.76 10.15
N SER A 100 -14.10 16.57 10.96
CA SER A 100 -12.85 17.17 10.55
C SER A 100 -11.72 16.15 10.54
N LEU A 101 -10.66 16.40 9.74
CA LEU A 101 -9.45 15.57 9.78
C LEU A 101 -8.82 15.58 11.18
N GLY A 102 -8.79 16.73 11.87
CA GLY A 102 -8.22 16.83 13.21
C GLY A 102 -8.97 15.99 14.23
N ASP A 103 -10.31 15.98 14.21
CA ASP A 103 -11.11 15.16 15.13
C ASP A 103 -10.94 13.67 14.85
N TRP A 104 -10.90 13.28 13.59
CA TRP A 104 -10.60 11.88 13.21
C TRP A 104 -9.22 11.44 13.72
N LEU A 105 -8.16 12.25 13.49
CA LEU A 105 -6.82 11.95 13.99
C LEU A 105 -6.78 11.83 15.53
N LYS A 106 -7.47 12.71 16.25
CA LYS A 106 -7.57 12.66 17.72
C LYS A 106 -8.26 11.37 18.18
N ARG A 107 -9.36 10.98 17.53
CA ARG A 107 -10.11 9.75 17.81
C ARG A 107 -9.26 8.50 17.58
N GLU A 108 -8.50 8.46 16.47
CA GLU A 108 -7.60 7.36 16.13
C GLU A 108 -6.24 7.42 16.85
N LYS A 109 -6.00 8.45 17.68
CA LYS A 109 -4.75 8.69 18.43
C LYS A 109 -3.52 8.85 17.53
N ILE A 110 -3.69 9.52 16.42
CA ILE A 110 -2.64 9.80 15.42
C ILE A 110 -2.22 11.28 15.52
N PRO A 111 -0.91 11.58 15.62
CA PRO A 111 -0.42 12.96 15.57
C PRO A 111 -0.64 13.61 14.21
N GLY A 112 -1.00 14.90 14.24
CA GLY A 112 -1.04 15.79 13.10
C GLY A 112 -0.28 17.07 13.39
N ILE A 113 0.62 17.51 12.50
CA ILE A 113 1.37 18.75 12.65
C ILE A 113 1.13 19.64 11.46
N THR A 114 0.76 20.90 11.73
CA THR A 114 0.61 21.99 10.75
C THR A 114 1.65 23.08 10.96
N GLY A 115 1.82 23.96 9.97
CA GLY A 115 2.78 25.06 10.02
C GLY A 115 4.22 24.66 9.64
N ILE A 116 4.42 23.45 9.14
CA ILE A 116 5.71 22.97 8.68
C ILE A 116 5.98 23.45 7.25
N ASP A 117 7.21 23.93 6.98
CA ASP A 117 7.66 24.13 5.62
C ASP A 117 7.87 22.76 4.92
N THR A 118 6.76 22.20 4.44
CA THR A 118 6.75 20.89 3.75
C THR A 118 7.56 20.92 2.45
N ARG A 119 7.70 22.12 1.83
CA ARG A 119 8.54 22.28 0.63
C ARG A 119 10.02 22.14 0.96
N ALA A 120 10.50 22.81 2.02
CA ALA A 120 11.90 22.68 2.47
C ALA A 120 12.20 21.23 2.90
N LEU A 121 11.29 20.61 3.66
CA LEU A 121 11.39 19.21 4.09
C LEU A 121 11.46 18.26 2.90
N THR A 122 10.59 18.42 1.91
CA THR A 122 10.56 17.60 0.69
C THR A 122 11.85 17.76 -0.13
N LYS A 123 12.36 18.99 -0.29
CA LYS A 123 13.65 19.24 -0.96
C LYS A 123 14.77 18.50 -0.25
N LYS A 124 14.83 18.58 1.08
CA LYS A 124 15.83 17.89 1.88
C LYS A 124 15.79 16.37 1.67
N ILE A 125 14.61 15.74 1.74
CA ILE A 125 14.45 14.31 1.48
C ILE A 125 14.89 13.94 0.04
N ARG A 126 14.56 14.77 -0.95
CA ARG A 126 14.98 14.52 -2.35
C ARG A 126 16.50 14.61 -2.54
N GLU A 127 17.15 15.49 -1.82
CA GLU A 127 18.61 15.70 -1.91
C GLU A 127 19.40 14.62 -1.16
N HIS A 128 18.96 14.23 0.03
CA HIS A 128 19.67 13.30 0.91
C HIS A 128 19.19 11.86 0.82
N GLY A 129 17.97 11.62 0.34
CA GLY A 129 17.26 10.35 0.38
C GLY A 129 16.24 10.31 1.51
N VAL A 130 15.58 9.17 1.64
CA VAL A 130 14.64 8.94 2.75
C VAL A 130 15.37 9.03 4.08
N MET A 131 14.78 9.74 5.02
CA MET A 131 15.33 10.03 6.35
C MET A 131 14.39 9.49 7.43
N MET A 132 14.96 9.13 8.57
CA MET A 132 14.17 8.85 9.76
C MET A 132 13.89 10.16 10.51
N GLY A 133 12.76 10.19 11.21
CA GLY A 133 12.40 11.37 11.99
C GLY A 133 11.53 11.01 13.19
N ARG A 134 11.36 11.98 14.07
CA ARG A 134 10.47 11.88 15.21
C ARG A 134 9.68 13.17 15.42
N ILE A 135 8.47 13.02 15.87
CA ILE A 135 7.64 14.11 16.37
C ILE A 135 7.82 14.16 17.89
N VAL A 136 8.15 15.34 18.39
CA VAL A 136 8.30 15.61 19.82
C VAL A 136 7.23 16.62 20.18
N ILE A 137 6.41 16.33 21.19
CA ILE A 137 5.38 17.21 21.71
C ILE A 137 5.94 17.90 22.94
N GLY A 138 5.89 19.22 22.99
CA GLY A 138 6.33 20.02 24.12
C GLY A 138 6.50 21.47 23.76
N THR A 139 6.62 22.33 24.77
CA THR A 139 7.00 23.72 24.61
C THR A 139 8.52 23.86 24.67
N ALA A 140 9.09 24.89 24.08
CA ALA A 140 10.52 25.17 24.06
C ALA A 140 11.20 25.13 25.45
N ASP A 141 10.42 25.29 26.51
CA ASP A 141 10.87 25.38 27.90
C ASP A 141 10.66 24.09 28.73
N LYS A 142 10.10 23.03 28.12
CA LYS A 142 9.93 21.72 28.79
C LYS A 142 10.48 20.64 27.88
N GLU A 143 11.40 19.81 28.43
CA GLU A 143 11.75 18.54 27.80
C GLU A 143 10.46 17.72 27.65
N GLY A 144 9.89 17.70 26.44
CA GLY A 144 8.73 16.91 26.12
C GLY A 144 9.10 15.43 25.99
N GLU A 145 8.09 14.59 25.86
CA GLU A 145 8.31 13.17 25.55
C GLU A 145 9.17 13.04 24.28
N SER A 146 10.30 12.38 24.37
CA SER A 146 11.35 12.34 23.32
C SER A 146 10.96 11.55 22.07
N GLY A 147 9.78 10.94 22.04
CA GLY A 147 9.34 10.09 20.92
C GLY A 147 10.02 8.72 20.85
N GLY A 148 10.85 8.38 21.85
CA GLY A 148 11.58 7.13 21.88
C GLY A 148 12.80 7.07 20.95
N GLU A 149 13.43 5.91 20.86
CA GLU A 149 14.47 5.66 19.87
C GLU A 149 13.87 5.62 18.46
N ILE A 150 14.58 6.15 17.49
CA ILE A 150 14.21 6.06 16.08
C ILE A 150 14.45 4.62 15.64
N PRO A 151 13.40 3.87 15.23
CA PRO A 151 13.57 2.49 14.84
C PRO A 151 14.34 2.38 13.51
N ASP A 152 15.10 1.31 13.32
CA ASP A 152 15.60 0.95 12.00
C ASP A 152 14.43 0.40 11.15
N TYR A 153 13.88 1.25 10.28
CA TYR A 153 12.74 0.90 9.44
C TYR A 153 13.00 -0.34 8.58
N GLY A 154 14.23 -0.50 8.07
CA GLY A 154 14.59 -1.62 7.20
C GLY A 154 14.65 -2.98 7.90
N SER A 155 14.84 -3.01 9.23
CA SER A 155 14.93 -4.25 10.01
C SER A 155 13.56 -4.80 10.45
N ILE A 156 12.49 -4.00 10.35
CA ILE A 156 11.16 -4.36 10.83
C ILE A 156 10.33 -4.96 9.69
N ASN A 157 9.74 -6.13 9.94
CA ASN A 157 8.75 -6.69 9.04
C ASN A 157 7.39 -6.00 9.26
N TYR A 158 7.14 -4.92 8.52
CA TYR A 158 5.87 -4.20 8.57
C TYR A 158 4.72 -4.97 7.92
N VAL A 159 5.00 -5.87 6.98
CA VAL A 159 3.98 -6.76 6.39
C VAL A 159 3.34 -7.62 7.48
N ASP A 160 4.14 -8.18 8.39
CA ASP A 160 3.60 -8.97 9.50
C ASP A 160 2.67 -8.17 10.44
N ARG A 161 2.88 -6.85 10.55
CA ARG A 161 2.05 -5.99 11.40
C ARG A 161 0.68 -5.69 10.80
N VAL A 162 0.56 -5.68 9.48
CA VAL A 162 -0.65 -5.24 8.76
C VAL A 162 -1.42 -6.36 8.09
N SER A 163 -0.77 -7.48 7.80
CA SER A 163 -1.40 -8.68 7.21
C SER A 163 -2.48 -9.25 8.12
N CYS A 164 -3.54 -9.79 7.53
CA CYS A 164 -4.55 -10.54 8.27
C CYS A 164 -3.93 -11.71 9.05
N LYS A 165 -4.60 -12.12 10.12
CA LYS A 165 -4.14 -13.25 10.95
C LYS A 165 -4.93 -14.52 10.65
N ASP A 166 -6.13 -14.37 10.10
CA ASP A 166 -7.03 -15.45 9.71
C ASP A 166 -7.23 -15.46 8.20
N ILE A 167 -7.71 -16.59 7.68
CA ILE A 167 -8.16 -16.69 6.29
C ILE A 167 -9.54 -16.05 6.19
N VAL A 168 -9.75 -15.17 5.22
CA VAL A 168 -11.03 -14.51 4.98
C VAL A 168 -11.47 -14.77 3.55
N ALA A 169 -12.65 -15.37 3.40
CA ALA A 169 -13.26 -15.59 2.10
C ALA A 169 -14.33 -14.53 1.83
N TYR A 170 -14.22 -13.85 0.71
CA TYR A 170 -15.17 -12.85 0.21
C TYR A 170 -15.85 -13.38 -1.04
N LEU A 171 -17.16 -13.29 -1.08
CA LEU A 171 -17.96 -13.68 -2.25
C LEU A 171 -18.58 -12.45 -2.93
N PRO A 172 -18.80 -12.49 -4.25
CA PRO A 172 -19.42 -11.38 -4.99
C PRO A 172 -20.84 -11.03 -4.55
N ASP A 173 -21.55 -11.96 -3.93
CA ASP A 173 -22.90 -11.78 -3.37
C ASP A 173 -22.92 -11.08 -2.00
N GLY A 174 -21.74 -10.64 -1.51
CA GLY A 174 -21.61 -9.94 -0.23
C GLY A 174 -21.34 -10.84 0.97
N ILE A 175 -21.30 -12.16 0.79
CA ILE A 175 -21.01 -13.08 1.91
C ILE A 175 -19.52 -13.05 2.23
N THR A 176 -19.20 -12.87 3.51
CA THR A 176 -17.82 -12.95 4.03
C THR A 176 -17.74 -13.95 5.17
N THR A 177 -16.71 -14.80 5.13
CA THR A 177 -16.50 -15.83 6.15
C THR A 177 -15.04 -15.84 6.62
N HIS A 178 -14.85 -15.96 7.94
CA HIS A 178 -13.54 -16.02 8.58
C HIS A 178 -13.21 -17.45 9.03
N TYR A 179 -11.99 -17.89 8.79
CA TYR A 179 -11.46 -19.19 9.19
C TYR A 179 -10.13 -19.03 9.90
N PRO A 180 -9.95 -19.58 11.11
CA PRO A 180 -8.64 -19.59 11.77
C PRO A 180 -7.56 -20.29 10.91
N VAL A 181 -6.35 -19.77 10.92
CA VAL A 181 -5.22 -20.46 10.31
C VAL A 181 -4.99 -21.79 11.02
N GLY A 182 -4.86 -22.89 10.23
CA GLY A 182 -4.79 -24.26 10.77
C GLY A 182 -6.14 -24.98 10.80
N PHE A 183 -7.18 -24.39 10.24
CA PHE A 183 -8.44 -25.08 10.00
C PHE A 183 -8.28 -26.05 8.82
N ASP A 184 -7.97 -27.33 9.14
CA ASP A 184 -7.59 -28.37 8.17
C ASP A 184 -8.67 -28.75 7.16
N ASN A 185 -9.91 -28.33 7.39
CA ASN A 185 -11.06 -28.64 6.54
C ASN A 185 -11.58 -27.44 5.74
N PHE A 186 -10.71 -26.47 5.41
CA PHE A 186 -11.08 -25.41 4.50
C PHE A 186 -11.34 -26.00 3.11
N GLN A 187 -12.62 -26.33 2.86
CA GLN A 187 -13.07 -26.80 1.56
C GLN A 187 -13.98 -25.75 0.94
N PHE A 188 -13.66 -25.31 -0.26
CA PHE A 188 -14.50 -24.42 -1.06
C PHE A 188 -15.88 -25.02 -1.40
N SER A 189 -16.11 -26.31 -1.15
CA SER A 189 -17.36 -27.02 -1.40
C SER A 189 -18.56 -26.49 -0.60
N THR A 190 -18.33 -25.70 0.47
CA THR A 190 -19.40 -25.00 1.19
C THR A 190 -19.95 -23.79 0.45
N PHE A 191 -19.22 -23.26 -0.51
CA PHE A 191 -19.72 -22.22 -1.39
C PHE A 191 -20.43 -22.88 -2.57
N ASN A 192 -21.73 -22.74 -2.65
CA ASN A 192 -22.62 -23.34 -3.68
C ASN A 192 -22.34 -22.77 -5.11
N SER A 193 -21.08 -22.43 -5.40
CA SER A 193 -20.63 -21.73 -6.58
C SER A 193 -19.60 -22.54 -7.37
N GLN A 194 -20.02 -23.69 -7.93
CA GLN A 194 -19.19 -24.43 -8.91
C GLN A 194 -18.83 -23.60 -10.16
N LEU A 195 -19.37 -22.39 -10.28
CA LEU A 195 -19.20 -21.51 -11.44
C LEU A 195 -18.31 -20.28 -11.17
N LEU A 196 -17.97 -19.97 -9.91
CA LEU A 196 -17.16 -18.80 -9.59
C LEU A 196 -15.65 -19.15 -9.66
N LYS A 197 -14.90 -18.29 -10.32
CA LYS A 197 -13.43 -18.33 -10.26
C LYS A 197 -12.96 -17.94 -8.87
N ARG A 198 -11.95 -18.63 -8.36
CA ARG A 198 -11.40 -18.49 -7.00
C ARG A 198 -9.98 -17.95 -7.07
N VAL A 199 -9.75 -16.83 -6.43
CA VAL A 199 -8.44 -16.20 -6.35
C VAL A 199 -7.94 -16.26 -4.92
N VAL A 200 -6.77 -16.86 -4.72
CA VAL A 200 -6.03 -16.69 -3.47
C VAL A 200 -5.36 -15.31 -3.51
N LEU A 201 -5.62 -14.49 -2.50
CA LEU A 201 -5.01 -13.20 -2.30
C LEU A 201 -4.06 -13.26 -1.12
N LEU A 202 -2.75 -13.20 -1.42
CA LEU A 202 -1.70 -13.12 -0.41
C LEU A 202 -1.67 -11.71 0.17
N ASP A 203 -2.02 -11.59 1.44
CA ASP A 203 -2.17 -10.30 2.12
C ASP A 203 -0.86 -9.80 2.70
N CYS A 204 -0.20 -8.90 2.00
CA CYS A 204 0.97 -8.17 2.49
C CYS A 204 0.62 -6.79 3.09
N GLY A 205 -0.66 -6.48 3.25
CA GLY A 205 -1.20 -5.18 3.62
C GLY A 205 -2.15 -4.67 2.54
N VAL A 206 -3.14 -5.49 2.21
CA VAL A 206 -4.05 -5.27 1.09
C VAL A 206 -4.93 -4.04 1.29
N LYS A 207 -5.01 -3.20 0.28
CA LYS A 207 -6.03 -2.15 0.18
C LYS A 207 -7.37 -2.77 -0.17
N SER A 208 -8.42 -2.33 0.52
CA SER A 208 -9.80 -2.83 0.31
C SER A 208 -10.24 -2.71 -1.14
N ASN A 209 -9.74 -1.70 -1.87
CA ASN A 209 -10.11 -1.50 -3.27
C ASN A 209 -9.56 -2.59 -4.21
N ILE A 210 -8.51 -3.30 -3.85
CA ILE A 210 -8.05 -4.49 -4.59
C ILE A 210 -9.11 -5.59 -4.50
N ILE A 211 -9.62 -5.86 -3.29
CA ILE A 211 -10.66 -6.88 -3.07
C ILE A 211 -11.94 -6.47 -3.81
N ARG A 212 -12.39 -5.19 -3.68
CA ARG A 212 -13.57 -4.68 -4.40
C ARG A 212 -13.45 -4.87 -5.91
N ASN A 213 -12.27 -4.61 -6.49
CA ASN A 213 -12.03 -4.78 -7.92
C ASN A 213 -12.17 -6.24 -8.39
N LEU A 214 -11.73 -7.20 -7.59
CA LEU A 214 -11.92 -8.63 -7.88
C LEU A 214 -13.39 -9.06 -7.73
N LEU A 215 -14.05 -8.66 -6.63
CA LEU A 215 -15.47 -8.96 -6.39
C LEU A 215 -16.38 -8.37 -7.47
N LYS A 216 -16.14 -7.12 -7.91
CA LYS A 216 -16.84 -6.44 -9.00
C LYS A 216 -16.78 -7.23 -10.32
N ARG A 217 -15.73 -8.05 -10.50
CA ARG A 217 -15.51 -8.91 -11.67
C ARG A 217 -15.99 -10.36 -11.45
N ASN A 218 -16.85 -10.55 -10.46
CA ASN A 218 -17.47 -11.84 -10.14
C ASN A 218 -16.45 -12.94 -9.77
N VAL A 219 -15.40 -12.58 -9.05
CA VAL A 219 -14.35 -13.49 -8.56
C VAL A 219 -14.48 -13.66 -7.06
N ALA A 220 -14.47 -14.90 -6.57
CA ALA A 220 -14.37 -15.18 -5.14
C ALA A 220 -12.92 -14.99 -4.66
N VAL A 221 -12.72 -14.25 -3.57
CA VAL A 221 -11.40 -13.89 -3.05
C VAL A 221 -11.15 -14.60 -1.73
N ILE A 222 -10.02 -15.31 -1.64
CA ILE A 222 -9.55 -15.95 -0.42
C ILE A 222 -8.31 -15.23 0.03
N ARG A 223 -8.48 -14.30 0.96
CA ARG A 223 -7.41 -13.55 1.59
C ARG A 223 -6.72 -14.43 2.63
N VAL A 224 -5.41 -14.63 2.46
CA VAL A 224 -4.57 -15.43 3.36
C VAL A 224 -3.44 -14.58 3.93
N PRO A 225 -2.93 -14.87 5.15
CA PRO A 225 -1.79 -14.16 5.71
C PRO A 225 -0.55 -14.22 4.80
N TRP A 226 0.32 -13.22 4.87
CA TRP A 226 1.51 -13.07 4.04
C TRP A 226 2.46 -14.29 4.08
N ASN A 227 2.49 -15.01 5.19
CA ASN A 227 3.37 -16.16 5.42
C ASN A 227 2.68 -17.52 5.25
N TYR A 228 1.40 -17.52 4.85
CA TYR A 228 0.63 -18.74 4.67
C TYR A 228 1.09 -19.53 3.45
N ASP A 229 1.27 -20.86 3.58
CA ASP A 229 1.54 -21.73 2.43
C ASP A 229 0.24 -22.10 1.71
N PHE A 230 -0.12 -21.31 0.73
CA PHE A 230 -1.33 -21.46 -0.06
C PHE A 230 -1.24 -22.56 -1.15
N ASN A 231 -0.09 -23.18 -1.33
CA ASN A 231 0.13 -24.10 -2.45
C ASN A 231 -0.70 -25.42 -2.37
N HIS A 232 -1.24 -25.72 -1.18
CA HIS A 232 -2.14 -26.86 -0.98
C HIS A 232 -3.62 -26.54 -1.24
N LEU A 233 -3.96 -25.26 -1.45
CA LEU A 233 -5.32 -24.85 -1.73
C LEU A 233 -5.70 -25.07 -3.19
N GLU A 234 -7.00 -25.32 -3.43
CA GLU A 234 -7.56 -25.30 -4.77
C GLU A 234 -7.98 -23.86 -5.14
N TYR A 235 -7.35 -23.28 -6.16
CA TYR A 235 -7.65 -21.93 -6.66
C TYR A 235 -7.39 -21.85 -8.17
N ASP A 236 -7.97 -20.83 -8.82
CA ASP A 236 -7.82 -20.60 -10.26
C ASP A 236 -6.70 -19.59 -10.56
N GLY A 237 -6.42 -18.64 -9.65
CA GLY A 237 -5.34 -17.67 -9.80
C GLY A 237 -4.80 -17.16 -8.45
N LEU A 238 -3.59 -16.63 -8.48
CA LEU A 238 -2.90 -16.06 -7.32
C LEU A 238 -2.75 -14.54 -7.48
N PHE A 239 -3.20 -13.78 -6.49
CA PHE A 239 -3.05 -12.33 -6.44
C PHE A 239 -2.15 -11.93 -5.26
N LEU A 240 -1.10 -11.16 -5.53
CA LEU A 240 -0.15 -10.68 -4.53
C LEU A 240 -0.43 -9.21 -4.25
N SER A 241 -0.82 -8.87 -3.03
CA SER A 241 -1.25 -7.53 -2.69
C SER A 241 -0.08 -6.54 -2.55
N ASN A 242 -0.42 -5.26 -2.46
CA ASN A 242 0.46 -4.21 -1.97
C ASN A 242 0.83 -4.43 -0.49
N GLY A 243 1.77 -3.63 0.02
CA GLY A 243 2.16 -3.67 1.44
C GLY A 243 3.33 -2.74 1.78
N PRO A 244 3.59 -2.54 3.10
CA PRO A 244 4.65 -1.68 3.61
C PRO A 244 6.00 -2.37 3.73
N GLY A 245 7.05 -1.56 3.93
CA GLY A 245 8.35 -2.01 4.39
C GLY A 245 9.28 -2.53 3.30
N ASP A 246 10.29 -3.27 3.74
CA ASP A 246 11.32 -3.87 2.88
C ASP A 246 10.88 -5.27 2.42
N PRO A 247 10.75 -5.55 1.10
CA PRO A 247 10.43 -6.87 0.58
C PRO A 247 11.46 -7.95 0.96
N ASN A 248 12.65 -7.57 1.42
CA ASN A 248 13.66 -8.50 1.90
C ASN A 248 13.31 -9.13 3.25
N THR A 249 12.36 -8.58 3.99
CA THR A 249 11.85 -9.18 5.24
C THR A 249 10.79 -10.28 5.01
N CYS A 250 10.38 -10.52 3.76
CA CYS A 250 9.26 -11.40 3.39
C CYS A 250 9.70 -12.73 2.73
N ASP A 251 10.82 -13.32 3.15
CA ASP A 251 11.37 -14.53 2.51
C ASP A 251 10.42 -15.74 2.53
N VAL A 252 9.53 -15.84 3.51
CA VAL A 252 8.52 -16.91 3.56
C VAL A 252 7.56 -16.78 2.39
N ALA A 253 7.03 -15.57 2.14
CA ALA A 253 6.17 -15.30 1.00
C ALA A 253 6.89 -15.60 -0.33
N VAL A 254 8.14 -15.15 -0.48
CA VAL A 254 8.96 -15.41 -1.68
C VAL A 254 9.11 -16.91 -1.95
N ARG A 255 9.37 -17.73 -0.91
CA ARG A 255 9.46 -19.19 -1.07
C ARG A 255 8.14 -19.80 -1.52
N ASN A 256 7.02 -19.37 -0.97
CA ASN A 256 5.69 -19.89 -1.35
C ASN A 256 5.30 -19.47 -2.77
N ILE A 257 5.59 -18.22 -3.15
CA ILE A 257 5.39 -17.74 -4.54
C ILE A 257 6.27 -18.53 -5.50
N ARG A 258 7.53 -18.80 -5.17
CA ARG A 258 8.45 -19.58 -6.03
C ARG A 258 7.91 -20.99 -6.33
N LYS A 259 7.29 -21.67 -5.36
CA LYS A 259 6.60 -22.94 -5.60
C LYS A 259 5.44 -22.78 -6.60
N ALA A 260 4.68 -21.69 -6.50
CA ALA A 260 3.57 -21.42 -7.42
C ALA A 260 4.05 -21.14 -8.85
N LEU A 261 5.28 -20.63 -9.06
CA LEU A 261 5.86 -20.41 -10.38
C LEU A 261 6.12 -21.70 -11.17
N ASP A 262 6.19 -22.87 -10.51
CA ASP A 262 6.32 -24.17 -11.18
C ASP A 262 5.04 -24.53 -11.95
N GLY A 263 3.88 -24.04 -11.52
CA GLY A 263 2.59 -24.22 -12.19
C GLY A 263 2.33 -23.19 -13.30
N ASP A 264 1.10 -23.23 -13.85
CA ASP A 264 0.65 -22.37 -14.95
C ASP A 264 -0.59 -21.54 -14.58
N LYS A 265 -1.00 -21.52 -13.30
CA LYS A 265 -2.12 -20.68 -12.84
C LYS A 265 -1.72 -19.20 -12.90
N PRO A 266 -2.60 -18.30 -13.38
CA PRO A 266 -2.30 -16.87 -13.46
C PRO A 266 -1.81 -16.28 -12.13
N ILE A 267 -0.78 -15.45 -12.21
CA ILE A 267 -0.26 -14.71 -11.05
C ILE A 267 -0.22 -13.21 -11.40
N CYS A 268 -0.84 -12.39 -10.56
CA CYS A 268 -0.75 -10.94 -10.64
C CYS A 268 -0.24 -10.35 -9.33
N GLY A 269 0.69 -9.38 -9.40
CA GLY A 269 1.22 -8.69 -8.22
C GLY A 269 1.09 -7.17 -8.33
N ILE A 270 0.73 -6.51 -7.22
CA ILE A 270 0.66 -5.05 -7.11
C ILE A 270 1.65 -4.56 -6.07
N CYS A 271 2.48 -3.57 -6.42
CA CYS A 271 3.42 -2.87 -5.55
C CYS A 271 4.36 -3.84 -4.80
N MET A 272 4.15 -4.13 -3.52
CA MET A 272 4.88 -5.18 -2.79
C MET A 272 4.78 -6.53 -3.52
N GLY A 273 3.60 -6.88 -4.04
CA GLY A 273 3.40 -8.11 -4.81
C GLY A 273 4.23 -8.18 -6.09
N ASN A 274 4.47 -7.06 -6.79
CA ASN A 274 5.42 -6.98 -7.91
C ASN A 274 6.85 -7.31 -7.44
N GLN A 275 7.27 -6.75 -6.32
CA GLN A 275 8.62 -6.95 -5.77
C GLN A 275 8.82 -8.40 -5.31
N LEU A 276 7.83 -8.99 -4.63
CA LEU A 276 7.89 -10.39 -4.19
C LEU A 276 7.86 -11.38 -5.37
N LEU A 277 7.06 -11.09 -6.41
CA LEU A 277 7.05 -11.87 -7.65
C LEU A 277 8.41 -11.83 -8.35
N ALA A 278 9.01 -10.65 -8.46
CA ALA A 278 10.34 -10.47 -9.04
C ALA A 278 11.42 -11.25 -8.27
N LYS A 279 11.41 -11.15 -6.92
CA LYS A 279 12.31 -11.95 -6.07
C LYS A 279 12.11 -13.46 -6.22
N ALA A 280 10.87 -13.91 -6.31
CA ALA A 280 10.56 -15.32 -6.55
C ALA A 280 11.09 -15.78 -7.92
N GLY A 281 11.03 -14.92 -8.93
CA GLY A 281 11.63 -15.11 -10.26
C GLY A 281 13.16 -14.95 -10.32
N GLY A 282 13.82 -14.63 -9.19
CA GLY A 282 15.27 -14.53 -9.06
C GLY A 282 15.86 -13.13 -9.24
N ALA A 283 15.03 -12.10 -9.42
CA ALA A 283 15.51 -10.72 -9.54
C ALA A 283 15.84 -10.10 -8.18
N SER A 284 16.66 -9.05 -8.20
CA SER A 284 17.00 -8.22 -7.05
C SER A 284 16.09 -7.01 -6.94
N ILE A 285 15.91 -6.55 -5.71
CA ILE A 285 15.16 -5.34 -5.38
C ILE A 285 16.13 -4.35 -4.73
N TYR A 286 16.01 -3.07 -5.07
CA TYR A 286 16.83 -2.02 -4.49
C TYR A 286 15.96 -0.88 -3.92
N LYS A 287 16.47 -0.18 -2.92
CA LYS A 287 15.79 0.96 -2.30
C LYS A 287 16.00 2.20 -3.18
N LEU A 288 14.92 2.86 -3.54
CA LEU A 288 14.94 4.14 -4.24
C LEU A 288 15.40 5.25 -3.28
N LYS A 289 16.03 6.29 -3.81
CA LYS A 289 16.54 7.39 -3.00
C LYS A 289 15.45 8.05 -2.14
N TYR A 290 14.24 8.28 -2.69
CA TYR A 290 13.12 8.88 -1.96
C TYR A 290 11.76 8.26 -2.32
N GLY A 291 11.74 7.27 -3.23
CA GLY A 291 10.53 6.57 -3.65
C GLY A 291 9.59 7.39 -4.54
N HIS A 292 8.53 6.73 -5.03
CA HIS A 292 7.46 7.35 -5.80
C HIS A 292 6.18 7.35 -4.97
N ARG A 293 5.65 8.55 -4.63
CA ARG A 293 4.40 8.71 -3.88
C ARG A 293 3.63 9.89 -4.44
N SER A 294 2.69 9.59 -5.33
CA SER A 294 1.83 10.59 -5.98
C SER A 294 0.74 9.91 -6.82
N HIS A 295 -0.20 10.73 -7.34
CA HIS A 295 -1.25 10.26 -8.25
C HIS A 295 -1.00 10.67 -9.71
N ASN A 296 0.21 11.10 -10.06
CA ASN A 296 0.52 11.62 -11.39
C ASN A 296 1.84 11.10 -11.96
N GLN A 297 2.20 9.86 -11.64
CA GLN A 297 3.41 9.24 -12.18
C GLN A 297 3.15 8.69 -13.59
N PRO A 298 3.89 9.17 -14.61
CA PRO A 298 3.74 8.68 -15.97
C PRO A 298 4.47 7.36 -16.16
N VAL A 299 3.77 6.38 -16.69
CA VAL A 299 4.29 5.03 -16.94
C VAL A 299 4.03 4.63 -18.38
N ARG A 300 5.00 4.03 -19.05
CA ARG A 300 4.86 3.49 -20.40
C ARG A 300 4.82 1.96 -20.37
N MET A 301 3.89 1.37 -21.13
CA MET A 301 3.87 -0.07 -21.38
C MET A 301 4.96 -0.43 -22.38
N VAL A 302 5.90 -1.28 -21.98
CA VAL A 302 7.05 -1.69 -22.81
C VAL A 302 6.60 -2.41 -24.09
N GLY A 303 7.22 -2.06 -25.22
CA GLY A 303 6.88 -2.60 -26.53
C GLY A 303 5.66 -1.94 -27.19
N THR A 304 5.12 -0.87 -26.59
CA THR A 304 4.00 -0.10 -27.14
C THR A 304 4.23 1.41 -26.98
N GLU A 305 3.39 2.21 -27.65
CA GLU A 305 3.32 3.67 -27.46
C GLU A 305 2.34 4.09 -26.34
N LYS A 306 1.74 3.14 -25.61
CA LYS A 306 0.76 3.43 -24.58
C LYS A 306 1.44 3.95 -23.31
N CYS A 307 0.98 5.11 -22.86
CA CYS A 307 1.37 5.74 -21.61
C CYS A 307 0.16 5.93 -20.72
N PHE A 308 0.37 5.82 -19.42
CA PHE A 308 -0.67 5.94 -18.40
C PHE A 308 -0.20 6.90 -17.33
N ILE A 309 -1.12 7.63 -16.72
CA ILE A 309 -0.86 8.32 -15.45
C ILE A 309 -1.29 7.39 -14.34
N THR A 310 -0.42 7.19 -13.34
CA THR A 310 -0.60 6.17 -12.31
C THR A 310 -0.50 6.74 -10.91
N SER A 311 -1.19 6.08 -9.97
CA SER A 311 -1.03 6.27 -8.53
C SER A 311 0.11 5.37 -8.02
N GLN A 312 1.03 5.92 -7.24
CA GLN A 312 2.18 5.18 -6.73
C GLN A 312 2.45 5.49 -5.26
N ASN A 313 2.86 4.47 -4.52
CA ASN A 313 3.33 4.58 -3.13
C ASN A 313 4.33 3.46 -2.85
N HIS A 314 5.58 3.64 -3.28
CA HIS A 314 6.64 2.65 -3.03
C HIS A 314 8.02 3.28 -2.85
N GLY A 315 8.84 2.63 -2.02
CA GLY A 315 10.24 3.02 -1.75
C GLY A 315 11.27 2.07 -2.34
N TYR A 316 10.83 0.99 -2.98
CA TYR A 316 11.70 -0.03 -3.58
C TYR A 316 11.31 -0.28 -5.03
N ALA A 317 12.24 -0.75 -5.84
CA ALA A 317 12.04 -1.09 -7.24
C ALA A 317 12.79 -2.35 -7.64
N VAL A 318 12.30 -3.02 -8.69
CA VAL A 318 12.96 -4.19 -9.30
C VAL A 318 14.15 -3.72 -10.13
N ASP A 319 15.29 -4.38 -9.95
CA ASP A 319 16.47 -4.15 -10.80
C ASP A 319 16.33 -4.91 -12.12
N ASN A 320 16.06 -4.18 -13.19
CA ASN A 320 15.91 -4.73 -14.54
C ASN A 320 17.12 -5.55 -14.99
N GLY A 321 18.34 -5.20 -14.53
CA GLY A 321 19.58 -5.89 -14.90
C GLY A 321 19.68 -7.31 -14.32
N THR A 322 18.84 -7.64 -13.34
CA THR A 322 18.85 -8.92 -12.63
C THR A 322 17.66 -9.83 -13.01
N LEU A 323 16.77 -9.37 -13.89
CA LEU A 323 15.67 -10.19 -14.39
C LEU A 323 16.19 -11.43 -15.10
N GLY A 324 15.65 -12.61 -14.71
CA GLY A 324 15.96 -13.88 -15.35
C GLY A 324 15.55 -13.91 -16.83
N ALA A 325 16.12 -14.85 -17.59
CA ALA A 325 15.92 -14.95 -19.05
C ALA A 325 14.43 -15.07 -19.46
N ASP A 326 13.60 -15.62 -18.59
CA ASP A 326 12.16 -15.83 -18.85
C ASP A 326 11.29 -14.64 -18.48
N TRP A 327 11.87 -13.61 -17.89
CA TRP A 327 11.17 -12.40 -17.44
C TRP A 327 11.59 -11.18 -18.27
N GLU A 328 10.68 -10.22 -18.36
CA GLU A 328 10.95 -8.94 -19.01
C GLU A 328 10.16 -7.82 -18.32
N PRO A 329 10.61 -6.56 -18.40
CA PRO A 329 9.84 -5.41 -17.94
C PRO A 329 8.51 -5.30 -18.71
N LEU A 330 7.41 -5.09 -18.00
CA LEU A 330 6.09 -4.81 -18.59
C LEU A 330 5.83 -3.31 -18.65
N PHE A 331 6.25 -2.58 -17.60
CA PHE A 331 6.08 -1.15 -17.49
C PHE A 331 7.36 -0.47 -17.02
N VAL A 332 7.57 0.78 -17.45
CA VAL A 332 8.68 1.63 -17.02
C VAL A 332 8.20 3.04 -16.69
N ASN A 333 8.75 3.63 -15.64
CA ASN A 333 8.51 5.04 -15.29
C ASN A 333 9.16 5.97 -16.32
N MET A 334 8.44 6.96 -16.77
CA MET A 334 8.94 7.89 -17.79
C MET A 334 9.79 9.01 -17.22
N ASN A 335 9.79 9.21 -15.89
CA ASN A 335 10.60 10.25 -15.24
C ASN A 335 12.05 9.79 -15.04
N ASP A 336 12.26 8.53 -14.67
CA ASP A 336 13.58 8.03 -14.25
C ASP A 336 13.96 6.65 -14.79
N GLY A 337 13.08 6.00 -15.56
CA GLY A 337 13.31 4.68 -16.16
C GLY A 337 13.19 3.51 -15.19
N THR A 338 12.72 3.72 -13.97
CA THR A 338 12.50 2.69 -12.96
C THR A 338 11.53 1.62 -13.49
N ASN A 339 11.75 0.35 -13.11
CA ASN A 339 10.80 -0.73 -13.40
C ASN A 339 9.47 -0.46 -12.70
N GLU A 340 8.39 -0.52 -13.45
CA GLU A 340 7.02 -0.32 -12.97
C GLU A 340 6.13 -1.56 -13.13
N GLY A 341 6.74 -2.70 -13.40
CA GLY A 341 6.08 -3.99 -13.52
C GLY A 341 6.85 -4.96 -14.40
N ILE A 342 6.65 -6.23 -14.17
CA ILE A 342 7.28 -7.32 -14.91
C ILE A 342 6.25 -8.27 -15.50
N ARG A 343 6.65 -9.03 -16.50
CA ARG A 343 5.88 -10.18 -17.00
C ARG A 343 6.78 -11.34 -17.36
N HIS A 344 6.26 -12.54 -17.23
CA HIS A 344 6.87 -13.75 -17.75
C HIS A 344 6.58 -13.87 -19.25
N LYS A 345 7.55 -14.31 -20.05
CA LYS A 345 7.46 -14.35 -21.52
C LYS A 345 6.46 -15.36 -22.05
N THR A 346 6.23 -16.44 -21.33
CA THR A 346 5.40 -17.57 -21.78
C THR A 346 4.29 -17.97 -20.81
N LYS A 347 4.47 -17.75 -19.49
CA LYS A 347 3.46 -18.07 -18.47
C LYS A 347 2.57 -16.86 -18.17
N PRO A 348 1.36 -17.06 -17.64
CA PRO A 348 0.40 -15.99 -17.35
C PRO A 348 0.76 -15.24 -16.04
N PHE A 349 2.02 -14.81 -15.88
CA PHE A 349 2.51 -14.10 -14.71
C PHE A 349 2.87 -12.68 -15.08
N PHE A 350 2.33 -11.72 -14.36
CA PHE A 350 2.63 -10.30 -14.56
C PHE A 350 2.35 -9.47 -13.31
N SER A 351 2.80 -8.23 -13.32
CA SER A 351 2.65 -7.33 -12.17
C SER A 351 2.69 -5.86 -12.56
N SER A 352 2.25 -5.01 -11.63
CA SER A 352 2.48 -3.57 -11.66
C SER A 352 3.11 -3.10 -10.35
N GLN A 353 4.05 -2.16 -10.44
CA GLN A 353 4.60 -1.47 -9.27
C GLN A 353 3.66 -0.38 -8.78
N PHE A 354 2.94 0.25 -9.70
CA PHE A 354 1.90 1.22 -9.41
C PHE A 354 0.59 0.53 -8.97
N HIS A 355 -0.35 1.34 -8.49
CA HIS A 355 -1.64 0.91 -7.95
C HIS A 355 -2.77 1.07 -8.97
N PRO A 356 -3.15 0.02 -9.73
CA PRO A 356 -4.24 0.08 -10.69
C PRO A 356 -5.61 0.21 -10.03
N GLU A 357 -5.75 -0.14 -8.76
CA GLU A 357 -6.94 0.05 -7.94
C GLU A 357 -7.18 1.51 -7.53
N ALA A 358 -6.17 2.30 -7.53
CA ALA A 358 -6.06 3.76 -7.38
C ALA A 358 -7.20 4.51 -6.66
N CYS A 359 -7.61 4.16 -5.52
CA CYS A 359 -8.54 4.97 -4.72
C CYS A 359 -7.74 5.73 -3.63
N SER A 360 -7.55 7.01 -3.78
CA SER A 360 -7.87 7.99 -4.81
C SER A 360 -6.80 7.99 -5.92
N GLY A 361 -7.14 8.58 -7.10
CA GLY A 361 -6.18 8.71 -8.19
C GLY A 361 -6.77 8.32 -9.55
N PRO A 362 -5.93 8.25 -10.62
CA PRO A 362 -6.37 7.88 -11.96
C PRO A 362 -6.76 6.40 -12.04
N THR A 363 -7.81 6.11 -12.81
CA THR A 363 -8.38 4.77 -12.99
C THR A 363 -8.00 4.13 -14.34
N ASP A 364 -7.15 4.80 -15.14
CA ASP A 364 -6.77 4.37 -16.50
C ASP A 364 -6.13 2.98 -16.56
N THR A 365 -5.64 2.46 -15.44
CA THR A 365 -4.94 1.19 -15.35
C THR A 365 -5.76 0.05 -14.76
N GLU A 366 -7.06 0.28 -14.50
CA GLU A 366 -7.98 -0.76 -13.96
C GLU A 366 -8.05 -2.02 -14.86
N PHE A 367 -7.73 -1.89 -16.16
CA PHE A 367 -7.65 -3.00 -17.12
C PHE A 367 -6.70 -4.14 -16.68
N ILE A 368 -5.79 -3.89 -15.74
CA ILE A 368 -4.90 -4.91 -15.16
C ILE A 368 -5.71 -6.00 -14.45
N PHE A 369 -6.80 -5.62 -13.77
CA PHE A 369 -7.72 -6.58 -13.16
C PHE A 369 -8.49 -7.36 -14.22
N ASP A 370 -8.97 -6.69 -15.30
CA ASP A 370 -9.67 -7.37 -16.40
C ASP A 370 -8.75 -8.42 -17.03
N LYS A 371 -7.51 -8.01 -17.35
CA LYS A 371 -6.50 -8.92 -17.90
C LYS A 371 -6.22 -10.12 -16.99
N PHE A 372 -6.18 -9.93 -15.67
CA PHE A 372 -5.97 -11.04 -14.74
C PHE A 372 -7.16 -12.00 -14.72
N VAL A 373 -8.38 -11.45 -14.64
CA VAL A 373 -9.61 -12.25 -14.59
C VAL A 373 -9.85 -13.01 -15.90
N ASP A 374 -9.51 -12.43 -17.06
CA ASP A 374 -9.59 -13.09 -18.36
C ASP A 374 -8.66 -14.32 -18.49
N LEU A 375 -7.64 -14.41 -17.66
CA LEU A 375 -6.68 -15.53 -17.65
C LEU A 375 -7.10 -16.67 -16.72
N LEU A 376 -8.06 -16.44 -15.78
CA LEU A 376 -8.58 -17.45 -14.87
C LEU A 376 -9.39 -18.51 -15.66
#